data_a80174e96048ba339634ee2023676568
#
_entry.id   a80174e96048ba339634ee2023676568
#
_cell.length_a   1.000
_cell.length_b   1.000
_cell.length_c   1.000
_cell.angle_alpha   90.00
_cell.angle_beta   90.00
_cell.angle_gamma   90.00
#
_symmetry.space_group_name_H-M   'P 1'
#
loop_
_entity.id
_entity.type
_entity.pdbx_description
1 polymer ?
#
loop_
_entity_poly.entity_id
_entity_poly.type
_entity_poly.pdbx_seq_one_letter_code
_entity_poly.pdbx_strand_id
1 'polypeptide(L)'
;MDKKILVSKSISKKFDERLILDNINFEMHSGEILGLLGPSGIGKTTLLNILVGTEKQTQGEIINFHNSKIGYVFQEDRLFEWLSLFENVKIVSENIDEKIIWENLSLVGLKDYYNYFPKELSGGMRQRGSIARALTFAANILLFDEPFKSLDVKLRFELLDLMKKLKKEKNISILFVTHDIEEALYACDRILIMKGQPAKISKEINISNSRIDHKLSIEKEVELKREI
;
A
#
# COMPACT_ATOMS: atom_id res chain seq x y z
N MET A 1 -17.51 -8.69 -13.29
CA MET A 1 -17.58 -8.94 -11.83
C MET A 1 -16.17 -8.78 -11.29
N ASP A 2 -15.96 -7.82 -10.43
CA ASP A 2 -14.64 -7.58 -9.86
C ASP A 2 -14.24 -8.76 -8.97
N LYS A 3 -13.12 -9.40 -9.32
CA LYS A 3 -12.66 -10.61 -8.66
C LYS A 3 -12.06 -10.26 -7.30
N LYS A 4 -12.67 -10.75 -6.20
CA LYS A 4 -12.11 -10.59 -4.86
C LYS A 4 -10.75 -11.26 -4.77
N ILE A 5 -9.76 -10.56 -4.22
CA ILE A 5 -8.39 -11.06 -4.04
C ILE A 5 -8.06 -11.25 -2.56
N LEU A 6 -8.65 -10.42 -1.68
CA LEU A 6 -8.49 -10.50 -0.24
C LEU A 6 -9.79 -10.08 0.46
N VAL A 7 -10.16 -10.77 1.53
CA VAL A 7 -11.31 -10.42 2.38
C VAL A 7 -10.90 -10.47 3.85
N SER A 8 -11.20 -9.40 4.57
CA SER A 8 -11.14 -9.31 6.02
C SER A 8 -12.53 -9.55 6.59
N LYS A 9 -12.69 -10.56 7.46
CA LYS A 9 -13.95 -10.88 8.12
C LYS A 9 -13.80 -10.78 9.62
N SER A 10 -14.48 -9.80 10.22
CA SER A 10 -14.59 -9.58 11.66
C SER A 10 -13.24 -9.58 12.38
N ILE A 11 -12.21 -9.00 11.75
CA ILE A 11 -10.87 -8.93 12.33
C ILE A 11 -10.91 -8.03 13.56
N SER A 12 -10.52 -8.61 14.72
CA SER A 12 -10.29 -7.87 15.95
C SER A 12 -8.90 -8.16 16.49
N LYS A 13 -8.27 -7.16 17.11
CA LYS A 13 -6.94 -7.27 17.71
C LYS A 13 -6.90 -6.61 19.07
N LYS A 14 -6.46 -7.40 20.07
CA LYS A 14 -6.09 -6.93 21.40
C LYS A 14 -4.58 -7.02 21.59
N PHE A 15 -4.01 -6.07 22.27
CA PHE A 15 -2.71 -6.18 22.93
C PHE A 15 -2.98 -6.08 24.43
N ASP A 16 -2.65 -7.14 25.15
CA ASP A 16 -3.06 -7.31 26.54
C ASP A 16 -4.58 -7.10 26.70
N GLU A 17 -5.00 -6.16 27.55
CA GLU A 17 -6.42 -5.85 27.76
C GLU A 17 -6.95 -4.77 26.80
N ARG A 18 -6.09 -4.15 25.99
CA ARG A 18 -6.48 -3.05 25.11
C ARG A 18 -6.91 -3.56 23.74
N LEU A 19 -8.19 -3.36 23.41
CA LEU A 19 -8.71 -3.60 22.06
C LEU A 19 -8.28 -2.45 21.13
N ILE A 20 -7.57 -2.78 20.08
CA ILE A 20 -7.07 -1.82 19.06
C ILE A 20 -7.96 -1.83 17.84
N LEU A 21 -8.26 -3.01 17.29
CA LEU A 21 -9.14 -3.20 16.14
C LEU A 21 -10.38 -3.95 16.59
N ASP A 22 -11.55 -3.50 16.15
CA ASP A 22 -12.83 -4.10 16.49
C ASP A 22 -13.67 -4.36 15.25
N ASN A 23 -13.86 -5.64 14.92
CA ASN A 23 -14.75 -6.11 13.86
C ASN A 23 -14.47 -5.45 12.49
N ILE A 24 -13.21 -5.44 12.07
CA ILE A 24 -12.79 -4.88 10.78
C ILE A 24 -13.25 -5.79 9.64
N ASN A 25 -14.11 -5.27 8.78
CA ASN A 25 -14.65 -5.97 7.62
C ASN A 25 -14.41 -5.14 6.36
N PHE A 26 -13.78 -5.72 5.35
CA PHE A 26 -13.63 -5.15 4.01
C PHE A 26 -13.25 -6.22 2.99
N GLU A 27 -13.43 -5.87 1.73
CA GLU A 27 -13.05 -6.68 0.58
C GLU A 27 -12.11 -5.88 -0.32
N MET A 28 -11.13 -6.55 -0.88
CA MET A 28 -10.21 -6.00 -1.86
C MET A 28 -10.35 -6.75 -3.18
N HIS A 29 -10.41 -6.02 -4.28
CA HIS A 29 -10.61 -6.57 -5.62
C HIS A 29 -9.30 -6.57 -6.43
N SER A 30 -9.23 -7.47 -7.40
CA SER A 30 -8.06 -7.56 -8.30
C SER A 30 -7.92 -6.30 -9.15
N GLY A 31 -6.70 -5.72 -9.14
CA GLY A 31 -6.40 -4.54 -9.93
C GLY A 31 -7.06 -3.25 -9.41
N GLU A 32 -7.34 -3.14 -8.12
CA GLU A 32 -7.78 -1.88 -7.50
C GLU A 32 -6.70 -1.25 -6.62
N ILE A 33 -6.78 0.05 -6.42
CA ILE A 33 -6.09 0.78 -5.35
C ILE A 33 -7.14 1.10 -4.29
N LEU A 34 -7.10 0.36 -3.17
CA LEU A 34 -7.96 0.56 -2.02
C LEU A 34 -7.24 1.43 -1.00
N GLY A 35 -7.79 2.61 -0.69
CA GLY A 35 -7.26 3.49 0.34
C GLY A 35 -7.73 3.08 1.74
N LEU A 36 -6.86 3.18 2.73
CA LEU A 36 -7.22 3.11 4.15
C LEU A 36 -6.86 4.44 4.82
N LEU A 37 -7.87 5.26 5.07
CA LEU A 37 -7.73 6.61 5.60
C LEU A 37 -8.14 6.64 7.08
N GLY A 38 -7.37 7.36 7.90
CA GLY A 38 -7.67 7.55 9.32
C GLY A 38 -6.52 8.19 10.08
N PRO A 39 -6.77 8.67 11.32
CA PRO A 39 -5.77 9.34 12.14
C PRO A 39 -4.51 8.51 12.39
N SER A 40 -3.39 9.16 12.66
CA SER A 40 -2.16 8.47 13.08
C SER A 40 -2.37 7.73 14.40
N GLY A 41 -1.78 6.52 14.51
CA GLY A 41 -1.89 5.69 15.73
C GLY A 41 -3.22 4.97 15.93
N ILE A 42 -4.17 5.05 14.99
CA ILE A 42 -5.48 4.38 15.13
C ILE A 42 -5.43 2.85 14.98
N GLY A 43 -4.33 2.29 14.45
CA GLY A 43 -4.19 0.84 14.24
C GLY A 43 -4.07 0.42 12.77
N LYS A 44 -3.84 1.35 11.83
CA LYS A 44 -3.68 1.04 10.38
C LYS A 44 -2.52 0.08 10.15
N THR A 45 -1.34 0.38 10.69
CA THR A 45 -0.15 -0.49 10.63
C THR A 45 -0.40 -1.86 11.28
N THR A 46 -1.17 -1.90 12.39
CA THR A 46 -1.56 -3.16 13.03
C THR A 46 -2.39 -4.02 12.07
N LEU A 47 -3.35 -3.42 11.37
CA LEU A 47 -4.13 -4.11 10.36
C LEU A 47 -3.24 -4.64 9.22
N LEU A 48 -2.32 -3.81 8.69
CA LEU A 48 -1.38 -4.24 7.65
C LEU A 48 -0.52 -5.43 8.11
N ASN A 49 0.01 -5.38 9.34
CA ASN A 49 0.81 -6.46 9.91
C ASN A 49 0.01 -7.77 10.04
N ILE A 50 -1.28 -7.68 10.36
CA ILE A 50 -2.16 -8.85 10.37
C ILE A 50 -2.35 -9.39 8.93
N LEU A 51 -2.54 -8.52 7.93
CA LEU A 51 -2.73 -8.94 6.54
C LEU A 51 -1.51 -9.66 5.96
N VAL A 52 -0.29 -9.27 6.35
CA VAL A 52 0.95 -9.95 5.91
C VAL A 52 1.33 -11.15 6.80
N GLY A 53 0.64 -11.36 7.92
CA GLY A 53 0.90 -12.47 8.83
C GLY A 53 2.07 -12.27 9.80
N THR A 54 2.63 -11.04 9.93
CA THR A 54 3.65 -10.71 10.94
C THR A 54 3.03 -10.48 12.32
N GLU A 55 1.73 -10.20 12.37
CA GLU A 55 0.95 -10.09 13.60
C GLU A 55 -0.29 -10.99 13.48
N LYS A 56 -0.69 -11.62 14.57
CA LYS A 56 -1.87 -12.49 14.60
C LYS A 56 -3.09 -11.75 15.14
N GLN A 57 -4.21 -11.85 14.46
CA GLN A 57 -5.49 -11.33 14.94
C GLN A 57 -5.95 -12.10 16.20
N THR A 58 -6.72 -11.44 17.07
CA THR A 58 -7.35 -12.09 18.23
C THR A 58 -8.63 -12.83 17.83
N GLN A 59 -9.38 -12.26 16.87
CA GLN A 59 -10.61 -12.84 16.33
C GLN A 59 -10.74 -12.53 14.84
N GLY A 60 -11.62 -13.28 14.17
CA GLY A 60 -11.90 -13.12 12.75
C GLY A 60 -10.96 -13.91 11.85
N GLU A 61 -11.14 -13.76 10.56
CA GLU A 61 -10.34 -14.47 9.54
C GLU A 61 -9.97 -13.57 8.36
N ILE A 62 -8.83 -13.86 7.75
CA ILE A 62 -8.39 -13.27 6.48
C ILE A 62 -8.48 -14.36 5.43
N ILE A 63 -9.23 -14.09 4.36
CA ILE A 63 -9.32 -14.97 3.20
C ILE A 63 -8.47 -14.35 2.09
N ASN A 64 -7.35 -14.99 1.80
CA ASN A 64 -6.48 -14.64 0.69
C ASN A 64 -6.80 -15.57 -0.48
N PHE A 65 -7.48 -15.04 -1.50
CA PHE A 65 -7.86 -15.81 -2.67
C PHE A 65 -6.64 -16.04 -3.58
N HIS A 66 -6.58 -17.23 -4.17
CA HIS A 66 -5.55 -17.63 -5.13
C HIS A 66 -4.11 -17.63 -4.58
N ASN A 67 -3.94 -17.73 -3.24
CA ASN A 67 -2.63 -17.66 -2.59
C ASN A 67 -1.81 -16.44 -3.07
N SER A 68 -2.48 -15.30 -3.18
CA SER A 68 -1.86 -14.07 -3.64
C SER A 68 -0.70 -13.69 -2.74
N LYS A 69 0.47 -13.47 -3.35
CA LYS A 69 1.64 -12.98 -2.60
C LYS A 69 1.46 -11.52 -2.24
N ILE A 70 1.76 -11.17 -1.01
CA ILE A 70 1.64 -9.82 -0.48
C ILE A 70 3.03 -9.23 -0.28
N GLY A 71 3.34 -8.15 -0.98
CA GLY A 71 4.54 -7.34 -0.78
C GLY A 71 4.23 -6.17 0.15
N TYR A 72 5.18 -5.82 1.03
CA TYR A 72 5.03 -4.70 1.95
C TYR A 72 6.03 -3.60 1.60
N VAL A 73 5.53 -2.39 1.41
CA VAL A 73 6.30 -1.16 1.23
C VAL A 73 6.13 -0.31 2.47
N PHE A 74 7.20 -0.23 3.27
CA PHE A 74 7.20 0.48 4.55
C PHE A 74 7.31 2.00 4.34
N GLN A 75 7.01 2.75 5.39
CA GLN A 75 7.24 4.19 5.44
C GLN A 75 8.73 4.54 5.23
N GLU A 76 9.62 3.78 5.88
CA GLU A 76 11.06 3.81 5.61
C GLU A 76 11.39 2.79 4.52
N ASP A 77 12.32 3.11 3.63
CA ASP A 77 12.66 2.25 2.48
C ASP A 77 13.23 0.88 2.88
N ARG A 78 13.87 0.79 4.06
CA ARG A 78 14.47 -0.43 4.63
C ARG A 78 15.38 -1.17 3.64
N LEU A 79 16.10 -0.43 2.81
CA LEU A 79 17.15 -0.99 1.98
C LEU A 79 18.37 -1.32 2.85
N PHE A 80 19.05 -2.41 2.52
CA PHE A 80 20.29 -2.78 3.19
C PHE A 80 21.43 -1.87 2.70
N GLU A 81 22.00 -1.07 3.59
CA GLU A 81 23.01 -0.04 3.28
C GLU A 81 24.30 -0.61 2.66
N TRP A 82 24.59 -1.87 2.93
CA TRP A 82 25.78 -2.58 2.44
C TRP A 82 25.59 -3.35 1.14
N LEU A 83 24.37 -3.29 0.58
CA LEU A 83 24.02 -3.91 -0.70
C LEU A 83 23.74 -2.84 -1.74
N SER A 84 24.15 -3.10 -2.99
CA SER A 84 23.74 -2.29 -4.13
C SER A 84 22.22 -2.35 -4.32
N LEU A 85 21.66 -1.45 -5.10
CA LEU A 85 20.23 -1.45 -5.43
C LEU A 85 19.80 -2.77 -6.07
N PHE A 86 20.60 -3.31 -7.01
CA PHE A 86 20.34 -4.60 -7.64
C PHE A 86 20.29 -5.73 -6.62
N GLU A 87 21.25 -5.80 -5.72
CA GLU A 87 21.31 -6.82 -4.67
C GLU A 87 20.16 -6.68 -3.68
N ASN A 88 19.79 -5.45 -3.32
CA ASN A 88 18.60 -5.18 -2.50
C ASN A 88 17.30 -5.71 -3.13
N VAL A 89 17.19 -5.62 -4.45
CA VAL A 89 16.02 -6.12 -5.18
C VAL A 89 16.10 -7.65 -5.33
N LYS A 90 17.29 -8.21 -5.52
CA LYS A 90 17.52 -9.65 -5.70
C LYS A 90 17.30 -10.48 -4.45
N ILE A 91 17.60 -9.94 -3.25
CA ILE A 91 17.63 -10.69 -1.99
C ILE A 91 16.33 -11.36 -1.57
N VAL A 92 15.19 -10.94 -2.14
CA VAL A 92 13.87 -11.48 -1.80
C VAL A 92 13.58 -12.87 -2.38
N SER A 93 14.45 -13.38 -3.26
CA SER A 93 14.30 -14.71 -3.83
C SER A 93 15.68 -15.23 -4.34
N GLU A 94 16.07 -16.40 -3.87
CA GLU A 94 17.35 -17.04 -4.27
C GLU A 94 17.35 -17.50 -5.73
N ASN A 95 16.16 -17.85 -6.29
CA ASN A 95 16.01 -18.43 -7.62
C ASN A 95 15.26 -17.51 -8.58
N ILE A 96 15.40 -16.20 -8.42
CA ILE A 96 14.71 -15.27 -9.31
C ILE A 96 15.47 -15.11 -10.63
N ASP A 97 14.72 -15.11 -11.73
CA ASP A 97 15.26 -14.71 -13.03
C ASP A 97 15.67 -13.23 -12.98
N GLU A 98 16.94 -12.96 -13.21
CA GLU A 98 17.47 -11.58 -13.22
C GLU A 98 16.73 -10.67 -14.21
N LYS A 99 16.13 -11.22 -15.25
CA LYS A 99 15.27 -10.49 -16.18
C LYS A 99 14.12 -9.78 -15.45
N ILE A 100 13.51 -10.44 -14.45
CA ILE A 100 12.44 -9.86 -13.63
C ILE A 100 12.97 -8.67 -12.82
N ILE A 101 14.19 -8.77 -12.28
CA ILE A 101 14.83 -7.68 -11.56
C ILE A 101 15.02 -6.46 -12.46
N TRP A 102 15.56 -6.68 -13.68
CA TRP A 102 15.78 -5.62 -14.66
C TRP A 102 14.47 -4.97 -15.12
N GLU A 103 13.43 -5.76 -15.34
CA GLU A 103 12.10 -5.26 -15.68
C GLU A 103 11.53 -4.38 -14.55
N ASN A 104 11.64 -4.82 -13.29
CA ASN A 104 11.14 -4.07 -12.15
C ASN A 104 11.96 -2.80 -11.89
N LEU A 105 13.28 -2.84 -12.00
CA LEU A 105 14.14 -1.63 -11.92
C LEU A 105 13.81 -0.64 -13.03
N SER A 106 13.58 -1.11 -14.26
CA SER A 106 13.15 -0.27 -15.38
C SER A 106 11.78 0.35 -15.12
N LEU A 107 10.82 -0.43 -14.60
CA LEU A 107 9.46 0.01 -14.31
C LEU A 107 9.41 1.16 -13.31
N VAL A 108 10.27 1.12 -12.28
CA VAL A 108 10.40 2.18 -11.28
C VAL A 108 11.37 3.30 -11.69
N GLY A 109 11.98 3.23 -12.89
CA GLY A 109 12.90 4.25 -13.41
C GLY A 109 14.29 4.25 -12.76
N LEU A 110 14.76 3.10 -12.28
CA LEU A 110 16.05 2.97 -11.57
C LEU A 110 17.04 2.03 -12.26
N LYS A 111 16.80 1.66 -13.52
CA LYS A 111 17.66 0.71 -14.25
C LYS A 111 19.13 1.18 -14.30
N ASP A 112 19.38 2.45 -14.49
CA ASP A 112 20.73 3.02 -14.64
C ASP A 112 21.46 3.20 -13.30
N TYR A 113 20.73 3.01 -12.18
CA TYR A 113 21.24 3.16 -10.81
C TYR A 113 21.46 1.83 -10.09
N TYR A 114 21.42 0.72 -10.80
CA TYR A 114 21.43 -0.63 -10.23
C TYR A 114 22.64 -0.94 -9.32
N ASN A 115 23.82 -0.35 -9.59
CA ASN A 115 25.06 -0.51 -8.82
C ASN A 115 25.19 0.50 -7.66
N TYR A 116 24.29 1.46 -7.54
CA TYR A 116 24.35 2.47 -6.47
C TYR A 116 23.94 1.86 -5.14
N PHE A 117 24.62 2.28 -4.07
CA PHE A 117 24.25 1.95 -2.70
C PHE A 117 23.17 2.93 -2.19
N PRO A 118 22.38 2.55 -1.16
CA PRO A 118 21.31 3.41 -0.63
C PRO A 118 21.77 4.83 -0.26
N LYS A 119 22.98 4.98 0.30
CA LYS A 119 23.57 6.29 0.64
C LYS A 119 23.81 7.23 -0.56
N GLU A 120 23.89 6.68 -1.76
CA GLU A 120 24.12 7.42 -3.02
C GLU A 120 22.80 7.78 -3.72
N LEU A 121 21.66 7.27 -3.23
CA LEU A 121 20.34 7.47 -3.79
C LEU A 121 19.58 8.56 -3.05
N SER A 122 18.77 9.33 -3.77
CA SER A 122 17.81 10.24 -3.14
C SER A 122 16.73 9.47 -2.38
N GLY A 123 16.01 10.12 -1.45
CA GLY A 123 14.93 9.49 -0.70
C GLY A 123 13.85 8.85 -1.60
N GLY A 124 13.48 9.53 -2.68
CA GLY A 124 12.54 8.98 -3.66
C GLY A 124 13.10 7.83 -4.49
N MET A 125 14.39 7.83 -4.79
CA MET A 125 15.02 6.70 -5.45
C MET A 125 15.06 5.48 -4.53
N ARG A 126 15.37 5.66 -3.24
CA ARG A 126 15.32 4.59 -2.24
C ARG A 126 13.91 4.03 -2.10
N GLN A 127 12.89 4.89 -2.05
CA GLN A 127 11.50 4.45 -1.99
C GLN A 127 11.08 3.67 -3.23
N ARG A 128 11.47 4.13 -4.44
CA ARG A 128 11.27 3.36 -5.69
C ARG A 128 12.01 2.02 -5.68
N GLY A 129 13.21 1.97 -5.08
CA GLY A 129 13.97 0.73 -4.89
C GLY A 129 13.25 -0.27 -3.99
N SER A 130 12.65 0.19 -2.90
CA SER A 130 11.83 -0.67 -2.02
C SER A 130 10.59 -1.22 -2.74
N ILE A 131 9.97 -0.42 -3.62
CA ILE A 131 8.85 -0.87 -4.47
C ILE A 131 9.34 -1.94 -5.46
N ALA A 132 10.49 -1.73 -6.12
CA ALA A 132 11.05 -2.73 -7.03
C ALA A 132 11.33 -4.06 -6.31
N ARG A 133 11.86 -4.00 -5.09
CA ARG A 133 12.06 -5.18 -4.23
C ARG A 133 10.75 -5.91 -3.92
N ALA A 134 9.70 -5.18 -3.55
CA ALA A 134 8.39 -5.77 -3.27
C ALA A 134 7.76 -6.42 -4.52
N LEU A 135 7.91 -5.79 -5.71
CA LEU A 135 7.47 -6.36 -6.98
C LEU A 135 8.24 -7.63 -7.35
N THR A 136 9.54 -7.66 -7.06
CA THR A 136 10.41 -8.79 -7.35
C THR A 136 10.06 -10.02 -6.51
N PHE A 137 9.47 -9.84 -5.34
CA PHE A 137 8.85 -10.92 -4.56
C PHE A 137 7.66 -11.59 -5.29
N ALA A 138 7.34 -11.15 -6.53
CA ALA A 138 6.18 -11.56 -7.31
C ALA A 138 4.84 -11.30 -6.60
N ALA A 139 4.73 -10.16 -5.92
CA ALA A 139 3.52 -9.76 -5.22
C ALA A 139 2.38 -9.45 -6.20
N ASN A 140 1.19 -9.99 -5.90
CA ASN A 140 -0.07 -9.63 -6.56
C ASN A 140 -0.77 -8.49 -5.82
N ILE A 141 -0.46 -8.37 -4.53
CA ILE A 141 -0.95 -7.32 -3.63
C ILE A 141 0.24 -6.58 -3.06
N LEU A 142 0.22 -5.25 -3.12
CA LEU A 142 1.18 -4.39 -2.42
C LEU A 142 0.47 -3.64 -1.30
N LEU A 143 1.04 -3.70 -0.10
CA LEU A 143 0.61 -2.89 1.04
C LEU A 143 1.57 -1.72 1.19
N PHE A 144 1.06 -0.50 1.18
CA PHE A 144 1.81 0.73 1.37
C PHE A 144 1.43 1.35 2.72
N ASP A 145 2.38 1.47 3.66
CA ASP A 145 2.16 2.02 4.99
C ASP A 145 2.74 3.44 5.11
N GLU A 146 1.93 4.46 4.84
CA GLU A 146 2.31 5.89 4.85
C GLU A 146 3.64 6.19 4.11
N PRO A 147 3.86 5.66 2.89
CA PRO A 147 5.19 5.59 2.27
C PRO A 147 5.74 6.95 1.81
N PHE A 148 4.94 8.01 1.87
CA PHE A 148 5.28 9.32 1.28
C PHE A 148 5.43 10.44 2.32
N LYS A 149 5.33 10.13 3.61
CA LYS A 149 5.28 11.12 4.71
C LYS A 149 6.48 12.06 4.77
N SER A 150 7.66 11.62 4.33
CA SER A 150 8.91 12.40 4.36
C SER A 150 9.32 12.98 3.01
N LEU A 151 8.46 12.88 1.99
CA LEU A 151 8.76 13.31 0.63
C LEU A 151 8.17 14.69 0.32
N ASP A 152 8.85 15.44 -0.54
CA ASP A 152 8.29 16.68 -1.09
C ASP A 152 7.06 16.39 -1.99
N VAL A 153 6.25 17.43 -2.23
CA VAL A 153 4.98 17.32 -2.96
C VAL A 153 5.16 16.72 -4.34
N LYS A 154 6.18 17.16 -5.10
CA LYS A 154 6.41 16.69 -6.47
C LYS A 154 6.71 15.19 -6.49
N LEU A 155 7.64 14.77 -5.65
CA LEU A 155 8.07 13.37 -5.57
C LEU A 155 6.95 12.45 -5.09
N ARG A 156 6.10 12.94 -4.18
CA ARG A 156 4.90 12.24 -3.73
C ARG A 156 3.97 11.91 -4.89
N PHE A 157 3.61 12.89 -5.72
CA PHE A 157 2.73 12.66 -6.88
C PHE A 157 3.37 11.76 -7.93
N GLU A 158 4.70 11.84 -8.16
CA GLU A 158 5.40 10.90 -9.03
C GLU A 158 5.26 9.44 -8.55
N LEU A 159 5.29 9.19 -7.24
CA LEU A 159 5.11 7.86 -6.67
C LEU A 159 3.64 7.40 -6.69
N LEU A 160 2.69 8.31 -6.51
CA LEU A 160 1.26 8.02 -6.71
C LEU A 160 0.97 7.64 -8.18
N ASP A 161 1.60 8.32 -9.14
CA ASP A 161 1.49 7.95 -10.56
C ASP A 161 2.15 6.59 -10.84
N LEU A 162 3.27 6.27 -10.18
CA LEU A 162 3.86 4.94 -10.25
C LEU A 162 2.88 3.87 -9.75
N MET A 163 2.17 4.10 -8.62
CA MET A 163 1.15 3.16 -8.13
C MET A 163 0.04 2.93 -9.17
N LYS A 164 -0.46 3.99 -9.81
CA LYS A 164 -1.45 3.89 -10.90
C LYS A 164 -0.92 3.10 -12.09
N LYS A 165 0.36 3.31 -12.45
CA LYS A 165 1.04 2.57 -13.50
C LYS A 165 1.15 1.09 -13.17
N LEU A 166 1.55 0.73 -11.94
CA LEU A 166 1.62 -0.66 -11.47
C LEU A 166 0.27 -1.37 -11.56
N LYS A 167 -0.79 -0.70 -11.10
CA LYS A 167 -2.16 -1.20 -11.25
C LYS A 167 -2.50 -1.47 -12.71
N LYS A 168 -2.25 -0.50 -13.59
CA LYS A 168 -2.66 -0.55 -15.00
C LYS A 168 -1.85 -1.57 -15.83
N GLU A 169 -0.53 -1.58 -15.66
CA GLU A 169 0.37 -2.36 -16.52
C GLU A 169 0.63 -3.78 -16.00
N LYS A 170 0.61 -3.97 -14.68
CA LYS A 170 0.91 -5.26 -14.04
C LYS A 170 -0.30 -5.88 -13.33
N ASN A 171 -1.47 -5.23 -13.37
CA ASN A 171 -2.68 -5.64 -12.65
C ASN A 171 -2.43 -5.88 -11.15
N ILE A 172 -1.50 -5.11 -10.55
CA ILE A 172 -1.21 -5.15 -9.12
C ILE A 172 -2.36 -4.52 -8.36
N SER A 173 -2.82 -5.19 -7.31
CA SER A 173 -3.79 -4.64 -6.35
C SER A 173 -3.04 -3.97 -5.21
N ILE A 174 -3.48 -2.79 -4.77
CA ILE A 174 -2.74 -1.98 -3.80
C ILE A 174 -3.67 -1.63 -2.64
N LEU A 175 -3.25 -1.93 -1.40
CA LEU A 175 -3.84 -1.33 -0.20
C LEU A 175 -2.92 -0.19 0.24
N PHE A 176 -3.42 1.03 0.13
CA PHE A 176 -2.67 2.26 0.38
C PHE A 176 -3.14 2.93 1.65
N VAL A 177 -2.29 2.91 2.67
CA VAL A 177 -2.54 3.61 3.95
C VAL A 177 -1.98 5.01 3.88
N THR A 178 -2.84 5.98 4.14
CA THR A 178 -2.46 7.39 4.27
C THR A 178 -3.38 8.11 5.26
N HIS A 179 -2.95 9.26 5.77
CA HIS A 179 -3.79 10.20 6.50
C HIS A 179 -4.08 11.46 5.65
N ASP A 180 -3.55 11.52 4.43
CA ASP A 180 -3.71 12.64 3.50
C ASP A 180 -4.86 12.37 2.53
N ILE A 181 -5.86 13.26 2.56
CA ILE A 181 -7.06 13.16 1.72
C ILE A 181 -6.74 13.36 0.24
N GLU A 182 -5.81 14.26 -0.09
CA GLU A 182 -5.44 14.56 -1.48
C GLU A 182 -4.77 13.34 -2.11
N GLU A 183 -3.87 12.67 -1.38
CA GLU A 183 -3.26 11.41 -1.84
C GLU A 183 -4.32 10.34 -2.11
N ALA A 184 -5.25 10.16 -1.16
CA ALA A 184 -6.29 9.15 -1.28
C ALA A 184 -7.23 9.43 -2.47
N LEU A 185 -7.68 10.68 -2.64
CA LEU A 185 -8.51 11.09 -3.78
C LEU A 185 -7.79 10.96 -5.12
N TYR A 186 -6.48 11.26 -5.14
CA TYR A 186 -5.67 11.20 -6.34
C TYR A 186 -5.43 9.77 -6.83
N ALA A 187 -5.14 8.83 -5.93
CA ALA A 187 -4.68 7.50 -6.29
C ALA A 187 -5.76 6.42 -6.20
N CYS A 188 -6.63 6.45 -5.17
CA CYS A 188 -7.50 5.33 -4.85
C CYS A 188 -8.73 5.21 -5.74
N ASP A 189 -9.21 4.00 -5.94
CA ASP A 189 -10.51 3.73 -6.58
C ASP A 189 -11.63 3.73 -5.55
N ARG A 190 -11.33 3.20 -4.35
CA ARG A 190 -12.21 3.17 -3.17
C ARG A 190 -11.39 3.56 -1.94
N ILE A 191 -12.06 4.15 -0.94
CA ILE A 191 -11.44 4.56 0.32
C ILE A 191 -12.26 3.99 1.48
N LEU A 192 -11.58 3.31 2.39
CA LEU A 192 -12.10 2.89 3.68
C LEU A 192 -11.71 3.93 4.72
N ILE A 193 -12.67 4.41 5.51
CA ILE A 193 -12.43 5.35 6.60
C ILE A 193 -12.39 4.61 7.93
N MET A 194 -11.27 4.71 8.62
CA MET A 194 -11.02 4.07 9.90
C MET A 194 -11.14 5.07 11.04
N LYS A 195 -12.03 4.81 12.03
CA LYS A 195 -12.35 5.68 13.15
C LYS A 195 -12.50 4.93 14.46
N GLY A 196 -12.49 5.70 15.56
CA GLY A 196 -12.82 5.23 16.90
C GLY A 196 -11.64 4.62 17.66
N GLN A 197 -11.89 4.34 18.94
CA GLN A 197 -10.98 3.59 19.82
C GLN A 197 -11.83 2.67 20.70
N PRO A 198 -11.89 1.35 20.36
CA PRO A 198 -11.17 0.62 19.31
C PRO A 198 -11.57 1.06 17.91
N ALA A 199 -10.64 0.88 16.95
CA ALA A 199 -10.83 1.29 15.57
C ALA A 199 -11.78 0.37 14.82
N LYS A 200 -12.65 0.98 13.98
CA LYS A 200 -13.59 0.30 13.07
C LYS A 200 -13.52 0.94 11.68
N ILE A 201 -13.94 0.20 10.66
CA ILE A 201 -14.27 0.81 9.37
C ILE A 201 -15.64 1.49 9.53
N SER A 202 -15.63 2.82 9.49
CA SER A 202 -16.85 3.63 9.68
C SER A 202 -17.61 3.84 8.37
N LYS A 203 -16.88 3.91 7.26
CA LYS A 203 -17.46 4.22 5.95
C LYS A 203 -16.56 3.71 4.83
N GLU A 204 -17.18 3.41 3.69
CA GLU A 204 -16.54 3.13 2.42
C GLU A 204 -17.02 4.13 1.36
N ILE A 205 -16.10 4.70 0.60
CA ILE A 205 -16.38 5.71 -0.43
C ILE A 205 -15.76 5.26 -1.75
N ASN A 206 -16.58 5.20 -2.80
CA ASN A 206 -16.12 4.90 -4.16
C ASN A 206 -15.72 6.20 -4.87
N ILE A 207 -14.46 6.23 -5.39
CA ILE A 207 -13.87 7.40 -6.03
C ILE A 207 -13.84 7.27 -7.56
N SER A 208 -13.87 6.06 -8.10
CA SER A 208 -13.70 5.80 -9.54
C SER A 208 -14.62 6.62 -10.43
N ASN A 209 -15.85 6.88 -9.97
CA ASN A 209 -16.86 7.64 -10.72
C ASN A 209 -16.69 9.17 -10.58
N SER A 210 -15.90 9.65 -9.62
CA SER A 210 -15.74 11.10 -9.34
C SER A 210 -14.57 11.74 -10.08
N ARG A 211 -13.64 10.95 -10.63
CA ARG A 211 -12.47 11.47 -11.37
C ARG A 211 -12.82 12.16 -12.70
N ILE A 212 -14.04 11.92 -13.22
CA ILE A 212 -14.51 12.46 -14.50
C ILE A 212 -15.25 13.80 -14.29
N ASP A 213 -15.77 14.06 -13.09
CA ASP A 213 -16.54 15.25 -12.75
C ASP A 213 -15.86 16.03 -11.62
N HIS A 214 -15.36 17.22 -11.93
CA HIS A 214 -14.67 18.11 -10.97
C HIS A 214 -15.58 18.48 -9.78
N LYS A 215 -16.88 18.63 -10.00
CA LYS A 215 -17.85 18.96 -8.95
C LYS A 215 -18.01 17.79 -7.98
N LEU A 216 -18.09 16.57 -8.51
CA LEU A 216 -18.18 15.35 -7.72
C LEU A 216 -16.89 15.11 -6.89
N SER A 217 -15.73 15.52 -7.43
CA SER A 217 -14.45 15.47 -6.72
C SER A 217 -14.43 16.40 -5.50
N ILE A 218 -14.94 17.62 -5.63
CA ILE A 218 -15.05 18.57 -4.51
C ILE A 218 -16.03 18.07 -3.44
N GLU A 219 -17.18 17.52 -3.86
CA GLU A 219 -18.15 16.93 -2.92
C GLU A 219 -17.54 15.79 -2.11
N LYS A 220 -16.77 14.91 -2.75
CA LYS A 220 -16.05 13.81 -2.09
C LYS A 220 -14.97 14.30 -1.13
N GLU A 221 -14.24 15.33 -1.49
CA GLU A 221 -13.26 15.96 -0.60
C GLU A 221 -13.94 16.55 0.66
N VAL A 222 -15.07 17.24 0.49
CA VAL A 222 -15.86 17.77 1.61
C VAL A 222 -16.41 16.64 2.48
N GLU A 223 -16.90 15.56 1.84
CA GLU A 223 -17.38 14.37 2.54
C GLU A 223 -16.24 13.75 3.39
N LEU A 224 -15.06 13.55 2.80
CA LEU A 224 -13.89 12.99 3.50
C LEU A 224 -13.42 13.89 4.65
N LYS A 225 -13.38 15.22 4.45
CA LYS A 225 -13.00 16.17 5.50
C LYS A 225 -13.97 16.18 6.71
N ARG A 226 -15.24 15.83 6.50
CA ARG A 226 -16.22 15.70 7.61
C ARG A 226 -16.09 14.37 8.34
N GLU A 227 -15.53 13.37 7.67
CA GLU A 227 -15.43 12.00 8.17
C GLU A 227 -14.10 11.71 8.88
N ILE A 228 -13.11 12.61 8.85
CA ILE A 228 -11.84 12.47 9.56
C ILE A 228 -11.80 13.39 10.78
#